data_8e5e941f3b4d83a135751ae568056f56
#
_entry.id   8e5e941f3b4d83a135751ae568056f56
#
_cell.length_a   1.000
_cell.length_b   1.000
_cell.length_c   1.000
_cell.angle_alpha   90.00
_cell.angle_beta   90.00
_cell.angle_gamma   90.00
#
_symmetry.space_group_name_H-M   'P 1'
#
loop_
_entity.id
_entity.type
_entity.pdbx_description
1 polymer ?
#
loop_
_entity_poly.entity_id
_entity_poly.type
_entity_poly.pdbx_seq_one_letter_code
_entity_poly.pdbx_strand_id
1 'polypeptide(L)'
;MEAQSYFGGRATVKSLLVTDRPAERTEICARLSSPRGELAVLTDGSTPLRHLCYVELRTGMVRGNHFHKLRHEYFYVIAGNLAVQLQDISTNESASVELRPGDMLYIKPGIAHALNPLCDGHALEYAAEPFDLADVYPHTLI
;
A
#
# COMPACT_ATOMS: atom_id res chain seq x y z
N MET A 1 7.97 13.05 6.15
CA MET A 1 7.00 12.03 5.70
C MET A 1 5.73 12.17 6.52
N GLU A 2 4.62 12.32 5.85
CA GLU A 2 3.31 12.28 6.49
C GLU A 2 2.81 10.86 6.59
N ALA A 3 2.19 10.53 7.73
CA ALA A 3 1.56 9.24 7.93
C ALA A 3 0.18 9.42 8.54
N GLN A 4 -0.79 8.67 8.03
CA GLN A 4 -2.15 8.59 8.57
C GLN A 4 -2.39 7.16 9.04
N SER A 5 -2.96 7.01 10.23
CA SER A 5 -3.27 5.71 10.82
C SER A 5 -4.77 5.51 10.97
N TYR A 6 -5.20 4.28 10.73
CA TYR A 6 -6.58 3.82 10.83
C TYR A 6 -6.62 2.56 11.70
N PHE A 7 -7.72 2.36 12.40
CA PHE A 7 -7.97 1.15 13.22
C PHE A 7 -6.83 0.88 14.22
N GLY A 8 -6.38 1.92 14.94
CA GLY A 8 -5.31 1.78 15.92
C GLY A 8 -3.95 1.39 15.34
N GLY A 9 -3.66 1.80 14.10
CA GLY A 9 -2.41 1.51 13.41
C GLY A 9 -2.41 0.19 12.62
N ARG A 10 -3.58 -0.45 12.46
CA ARG A 10 -3.72 -1.68 11.67
C ARG A 10 -3.81 -1.43 10.17
N ALA A 11 -4.04 -0.19 9.77
CA ALA A 11 -3.80 0.29 8.42
C ALA A 11 -3.14 1.66 8.51
N THR A 12 -2.13 1.89 7.69
CA THR A 12 -1.43 3.16 7.62
C THR A 12 -1.19 3.57 6.18
N VAL A 13 -1.26 4.87 5.92
CA VAL A 13 -0.84 5.46 4.66
C VAL A 13 0.32 6.40 4.95
N LYS A 14 1.43 6.20 4.26
CA LYS A 14 2.61 7.06 4.33
C LYS A 14 2.83 7.69 2.96
N SER A 15 2.91 9.01 2.92
CA SER A 15 3.31 9.74 1.72
C SER A 15 4.82 9.95 1.75
N LEU A 16 5.53 9.31 0.84
CA LEU A 16 6.99 9.41 0.82
C LEU A 16 7.40 10.80 0.32
N LEU A 17 8.07 11.56 1.16
CA LEU A 17 8.59 12.86 0.81
C LEU A 17 9.68 12.75 -0.25
N VAL A 18 9.63 13.65 -1.23
CA VAL A 18 10.68 13.76 -2.24
C VAL A 18 11.80 14.63 -1.71
N THR A 19 13.02 14.16 -1.79
CA THR A 19 14.22 14.91 -1.45
C THR A 19 15.30 14.72 -2.53
N ASP A 20 16.11 15.72 -2.76
CA ASP A 20 17.31 15.64 -3.60
C ASP A 20 18.60 15.43 -2.77
N ARG A 21 18.46 15.30 -1.45
CA ARG A 21 19.59 15.22 -0.52
C ARG A 21 19.65 13.86 0.16
N PRO A 22 20.51 12.94 -0.30
CA PRO A 22 20.63 11.61 0.32
C PRO A 22 20.94 11.66 1.82
N ALA A 23 21.66 12.68 2.29
CA ALA A 23 21.99 12.83 3.71
C ALA A 23 20.78 13.13 4.60
N GLU A 24 19.66 13.58 4.02
CA GLU A 24 18.40 13.82 4.73
C GLU A 24 17.52 12.59 4.79
N ARG A 25 17.91 11.47 4.16
CA ARG A 25 17.20 10.22 4.24
C ARG A 25 17.38 9.61 5.63
N THR A 26 16.49 9.96 6.53
CA THR A 26 16.50 9.48 7.92
C THR A 26 15.61 8.25 8.13
N GLU A 27 14.83 7.89 7.13
CA GLU A 27 13.89 6.77 7.18
C GLU A 27 14.22 5.74 6.11
N ILE A 28 13.75 4.51 6.33
CA ILE A 28 13.93 3.41 5.39
C ILE A 28 13.28 3.75 4.05
N CYS A 29 12.03 4.24 4.08
CA CYS A 29 11.30 4.59 2.89
C CYS A 29 11.52 6.06 2.53
N ALA A 30 12.08 6.32 1.37
CA ALA A 30 12.36 7.66 0.88
C ALA A 30 12.31 7.72 -0.65
N ARG A 31 11.95 8.90 -1.17
CA ARG A 31 12.02 9.21 -2.61
C ARG A 31 13.15 10.21 -2.83
N LEU A 32 14.06 9.87 -3.71
CA LEU A 32 15.18 10.73 -4.08
C LEU A 32 14.97 11.22 -5.52
N SER A 33 14.96 12.53 -5.71
CA SER A 33 14.84 13.14 -7.03
C SER A 33 16.18 13.68 -7.50
N SER A 34 16.53 13.44 -8.76
CA SER A 34 17.76 13.94 -9.37
C SER A 34 17.54 14.16 -10.87
N PRO A 35 18.50 14.81 -11.59
CA PRO A 35 18.45 14.89 -13.04
C PRO A 35 18.41 13.55 -13.76
N ARG A 36 18.81 12.48 -13.09
CA ARG A 36 18.72 11.10 -13.62
C ARG A 36 17.35 10.47 -13.45
N GLY A 37 16.42 11.13 -12.76
CA GLY A 37 15.10 10.63 -12.43
C GLY A 37 14.94 10.34 -10.94
N GLU A 38 13.82 9.72 -10.59
CA GLU A 38 13.46 9.37 -9.23
C GLU A 38 13.94 7.97 -8.86
N LEU A 39 14.43 7.84 -7.63
CA LEU A 39 14.71 6.55 -7.00
C LEU A 39 13.91 6.49 -5.69
N ALA A 40 13.02 5.52 -5.56
CA ALA A 40 12.24 5.32 -4.34
C ALA A 40 12.71 4.06 -3.62
N VAL A 41 13.07 4.20 -2.34
CA VAL A 41 13.42 3.08 -1.47
C VAL A 41 12.17 2.70 -0.68
N LEU A 42 11.63 1.52 -0.95
CA LEU A 42 10.36 1.06 -0.40
C LEU A 42 10.57 0.14 0.81
N THR A 43 11.68 -0.56 0.86
CA THR A 43 12.10 -1.36 1.99
C THR A 43 13.63 -1.42 2.01
N ASP A 44 14.22 -1.33 3.18
CA ASP A 44 15.69 -1.30 3.34
C ASP A 44 16.01 -1.62 4.80
N GLY A 45 15.82 -2.86 5.18
CA GLY A 45 15.99 -3.28 6.56
C GLY A 45 15.91 -4.79 6.72
N SER A 46 15.57 -5.23 7.92
CA SER A 46 15.55 -6.65 8.28
C SER A 46 14.22 -7.36 7.99
N THR A 47 13.18 -6.62 7.57
CA THR A 47 11.90 -7.24 7.24
C THR A 47 12.07 -8.15 6.03
N PRO A 48 11.71 -9.45 6.12
CA PRO A 48 11.78 -10.34 4.97
C PRO A 48 10.89 -9.86 3.83
N LEU A 49 11.36 -10.02 2.61
CA LEU A 49 10.59 -9.78 1.40
C LEU A 49 10.44 -11.12 0.67
N ARG A 50 9.25 -11.72 0.75
CA ARG A 50 8.99 -13.05 0.17
C ARG A 50 7.94 -13.03 -0.93
N HIS A 51 7.26 -11.91 -1.10
CA HIS A 51 6.31 -11.68 -2.17
C HIS A 51 6.52 -10.28 -2.70
N LEU A 52 6.68 -10.18 -4.01
CA LEU A 52 6.78 -8.91 -4.72
C LEU A 52 6.09 -9.05 -6.06
N CYS A 53 5.12 -8.20 -6.34
CA CYS A 53 4.49 -8.17 -7.65
C CYS A 53 4.30 -6.75 -8.17
N TYR A 54 4.35 -6.67 -9.49
CA TYR A 54 3.94 -5.50 -10.24
C TYR A 54 2.43 -5.57 -10.47
N VAL A 55 1.74 -4.47 -10.25
CA VAL A 55 0.30 -4.36 -10.39
C VAL A 55 -0.02 -3.30 -11.42
N GLU A 56 -0.69 -3.69 -12.50
CA GLU A 56 -1.29 -2.74 -13.44
C GLU A 56 -2.65 -2.31 -12.93
N LEU A 57 -2.91 -1.01 -12.96
CA LEU A 57 -4.15 -0.42 -12.52
C LEU A 57 -4.95 0.02 -13.76
N ARG A 58 -6.20 -0.43 -13.84
CA ARG A 58 -7.13 -0.04 -14.89
C ARG A 58 -8.32 0.70 -14.28
N THR A 59 -8.65 1.83 -14.84
CA THR A 59 -9.74 2.69 -14.37
C THR A 59 -11.03 1.90 -14.13
N GLY A 60 -11.57 2.00 -12.92
CA GLY A 60 -12.83 1.37 -12.54
C GLY A 60 -12.76 -0.15 -12.32
N MET A 61 -11.61 -0.78 -12.53
CA MET A 61 -11.45 -2.23 -12.34
C MET A 61 -10.97 -2.49 -10.91
N VAL A 62 -11.90 -2.71 -10.01
CA VAL A 62 -11.67 -2.87 -8.58
C VAL A 62 -10.84 -4.13 -8.29
N ARG A 63 -9.80 -3.95 -7.44
CA ARG A 63 -8.99 -5.04 -6.88
C ARG A 63 -9.28 -5.20 -5.41
N GLY A 64 -8.97 -6.37 -4.87
CA GLY A 64 -9.19 -6.68 -3.46
C GLY A 64 -10.59 -7.22 -3.22
N ASN A 65 -11.42 -6.53 -2.44
CA ASN A 65 -12.68 -7.04 -1.91
C ASN A 65 -12.45 -8.33 -1.11
N HIS A 66 -11.42 -8.29 -0.26
CA HIS A 66 -11.05 -9.40 0.59
C HIS A 66 -10.26 -8.91 1.82
N PHE A 67 -9.97 -9.83 2.72
CA PHE A 67 -9.01 -9.64 3.81
C PHE A 67 -8.15 -10.89 3.96
N HIS A 68 -7.08 -10.74 4.72
CA HIS A 68 -6.18 -11.83 5.09
C HIS A 68 -6.16 -11.98 6.61
N LYS A 69 -5.91 -13.18 7.12
CA LYS A 69 -5.75 -13.44 8.55
C LYS A 69 -4.30 -13.51 8.98
N LEU A 70 -3.38 -13.74 8.06
CA LEU A 70 -1.95 -13.91 8.35
C LEU A 70 -1.09 -12.88 7.63
N ARG A 71 -1.45 -12.47 6.44
CA ARG A 71 -0.66 -11.63 5.55
C ARG A 71 -0.68 -10.17 5.96
N HIS A 72 0.52 -9.56 5.97
CA HIS A 72 0.74 -8.13 6.06
C HIS A 72 1.04 -7.64 4.64
N GLU A 73 0.32 -6.66 4.15
CA GLU A 73 0.48 -6.14 2.79
C GLU A 73 1.03 -4.72 2.79
N TYR A 74 1.93 -4.47 1.84
CA TYR A 74 2.41 -3.15 1.47
C TYR A 74 2.05 -2.90 0.02
N PHE A 75 1.48 -1.73 -0.26
CA PHE A 75 1.05 -1.35 -1.59
C PHE A 75 1.56 0.07 -1.89
N TYR A 76 2.45 0.19 -2.88
CA TYR A 76 3.07 1.46 -3.25
C TYR A 76 2.59 1.91 -4.63
N VAL A 77 2.03 3.12 -4.70
CA VAL A 77 1.54 3.69 -5.95
C VAL A 77 2.69 4.37 -6.70
N ILE A 78 3.01 3.86 -7.89
CA ILE A 78 4.01 4.45 -8.78
C ILE A 78 3.34 5.53 -9.63
N ALA A 79 2.20 5.22 -10.24
CA ALA A 79 1.43 6.13 -11.08
C ALA A 79 -0.05 5.81 -10.96
N GLY A 80 -0.91 6.82 -11.11
CA GLY A 80 -2.35 6.68 -10.98
C GLY A 80 -2.85 7.10 -9.60
N ASN A 81 -4.16 7.18 -9.47
CA ASN A 81 -4.85 7.50 -8.23
C ASN A 81 -5.87 6.41 -7.92
N LEU A 82 -6.03 6.08 -6.65
CA LEU A 82 -6.98 5.06 -6.20
C LEU A 82 -7.85 5.60 -5.08
N ALA A 83 -9.14 5.25 -5.14
CA ALA A 83 -10.03 5.33 -3.99
C ALA A 83 -10.02 3.97 -3.29
N VAL A 84 -9.68 3.95 -2.01
CA VAL A 84 -9.55 2.72 -1.21
C VAL A 84 -10.61 2.71 -0.12
N GLN A 85 -11.32 1.60 -0.01
CA GLN A 85 -12.22 1.32 1.10
C GLN A 85 -11.56 0.30 2.02
N LEU A 86 -11.58 0.59 3.31
CA LEU A 86 -11.02 -0.26 4.37
C LEU A 86 -12.10 -0.56 5.40
N GLN A 87 -12.09 -1.77 5.94
CA GLN A 87 -12.96 -2.14 7.05
C GLN A 87 -12.26 -3.10 8.01
N ASP A 88 -12.32 -2.80 9.30
CA ASP A 88 -11.89 -3.73 10.34
C ASP A 88 -12.97 -4.80 10.52
N ILE A 89 -12.64 -6.04 10.23
CA ILE A 89 -13.59 -7.17 10.31
C ILE A 89 -14.08 -7.40 11.74
N SER A 90 -13.26 -7.12 12.75
CA SER A 90 -13.63 -7.36 14.15
C SER A 90 -14.57 -6.31 14.74
N THR A 91 -14.51 -5.07 14.28
CA THR A 91 -15.30 -3.95 14.83
C THR A 91 -16.34 -3.43 13.85
N ASN A 92 -16.23 -3.75 12.56
CA ASN A 92 -16.99 -3.16 11.46
C ASN A 92 -16.72 -1.65 11.24
N GLU A 93 -15.72 -1.09 11.87
CA GLU A 93 -15.29 0.27 11.58
C GLU A 93 -14.78 0.36 10.13
N SER A 94 -15.12 1.45 9.45
CA SER A 94 -14.75 1.67 8.06
C SER A 94 -13.96 2.96 7.90
N ALA A 95 -13.13 3.00 6.86
CA ALA A 95 -12.40 4.19 6.46
C ALA A 95 -12.31 4.26 4.93
N SER A 96 -12.26 5.47 4.41
CA SER A 96 -12.03 5.75 3.00
C SER A 96 -10.74 6.54 2.86
N VAL A 97 -9.90 6.12 1.94
CA VAL A 97 -8.58 6.72 1.71
C VAL A 97 -8.39 6.93 0.22
N GLU A 98 -7.77 8.02 -0.17
CA GLU A 98 -7.30 8.22 -1.53
C GLU A 98 -5.78 8.06 -1.56
N LEU A 99 -5.28 7.24 -2.49
CA LEU A 99 -3.85 7.05 -2.71
C LEU A 99 -3.42 7.74 -3.99
N ARG A 100 -2.27 8.39 -3.93
CA ARG A 100 -1.61 9.12 -5.01
C ARG A 100 -0.22 8.56 -5.25
N PRO A 101 0.44 8.90 -6.38
CA PRO A 101 1.82 8.48 -6.60
C PRO A 101 2.73 8.86 -5.43
N GLY A 102 3.50 7.89 -4.95
CA GLY A 102 4.36 8.06 -3.78
C GLY A 102 3.74 7.65 -2.46
N ASP A 103 2.46 7.28 -2.44
CA ASP A 103 1.81 6.79 -1.23
C ASP A 103 2.05 5.30 -1.03
N MET A 104 2.34 4.93 0.20
CA MET A 104 2.48 3.55 0.66
C MET A 104 1.34 3.21 1.61
N LEU A 105 0.50 2.28 1.21
CA LEU A 105 -0.54 1.71 2.07
C LEU A 105 0.00 0.44 2.73
N TYR A 106 -0.09 0.37 4.05
CA TYR A 106 0.24 -0.81 4.83
C TYR A 106 -1.02 -1.33 5.51
N ILE A 107 -1.29 -2.63 5.37
CA ILE A 107 -2.50 -3.29 5.88
C ILE A 107 -2.09 -4.51 6.69
N LYS A 108 -2.47 -4.54 7.97
CA LYS A 108 -2.32 -5.70 8.84
C LYS A 108 -3.45 -6.71 8.63
N PRO A 109 -3.27 -7.95 9.09
CA PRO A 109 -4.34 -8.96 9.04
C PRO A 109 -5.65 -8.47 9.66
N GLY A 110 -6.78 -8.91 9.11
CA GLY A 110 -8.11 -8.60 9.60
C GLY A 110 -8.70 -7.28 9.10
N ILE A 111 -7.99 -6.59 8.22
CA ILE A 111 -8.50 -5.37 7.57
C ILE A 111 -8.88 -5.70 6.13
N ALA A 112 -10.17 -5.68 5.85
CA ALA A 112 -10.69 -5.83 4.49
C ALA A 112 -10.38 -4.58 3.67
N HIS A 113 -10.07 -4.77 2.40
CA HIS A 113 -9.68 -3.68 1.52
C HIS A 113 -10.19 -3.88 0.11
N ALA A 114 -10.58 -2.79 -0.51
CA ALA A 114 -10.93 -2.72 -1.92
C ALA A 114 -10.27 -1.48 -2.53
N LEU A 115 -9.61 -1.66 -3.66
CA LEU A 115 -8.86 -0.62 -4.33
C LEU A 115 -9.52 -0.34 -5.68
N ASN A 116 -10.04 0.87 -5.84
CA ASN A 116 -10.69 1.32 -7.06
C ASN A 116 -9.80 2.33 -7.78
N PRO A 117 -9.14 1.95 -8.89
CA PRO A 117 -8.38 2.91 -9.68
C PRO A 117 -9.28 3.99 -10.26
N LEU A 118 -8.95 5.25 -10.02
CA LEU A 118 -9.64 6.42 -10.57
C LEU A 118 -9.10 6.79 -11.95
N CYS A 119 -7.88 6.36 -12.25
CA CYS A 119 -7.24 6.46 -13.56
C CYS A 119 -6.26 5.30 -13.73
N ASP A 120 -5.82 5.05 -14.97
CA ASP A 120 -4.84 4.00 -15.25
C ASP A 120 -3.50 4.34 -14.60
N GLY A 121 -2.79 3.32 -14.18
CA GLY A 121 -1.48 3.47 -13.57
C GLY A 121 -0.85 2.14 -13.22
N HIS A 122 0.08 2.17 -12.27
CA HIS A 122 0.73 0.97 -11.79
C HIS A 122 1.29 1.14 -10.37
N ALA A 123 1.46 0.02 -9.71
CA ALA A 123 1.88 -0.06 -8.32
C ALA A 123 2.78 -1.27 -8.11
N LEU A 124 3.43 -1.32 -6.96
CA LEU A 124 4.09 -2.51 -6.43
C LEU A 124 3.36 -2.97 -5.18
N GLU A 125 3.19 -4.27 -5.05
CA GLU A 125 2.66 -4.89 -3.86
C GLU A 125 3.70 -5.87 -3.33
N TYR A 126 3.95 -5.84 -2.03
CA TYR A 126 4.91 -6.75 -1.42
C TYR A 126 4.49 -7.16 -0.01
N ALA A 127 5.06 -8.27 0.45
CA ALA A 127 4.76 -8.83 1.76
C ALA A 127 5.95 -9.65 2.28
N ALA A 128 6.02 -9.80 3.61
CA ALA A 128 6.99 -10.68 4.25
C ALA A 128 6.60 -12.14 4.12
N GLU A 129 5.33 -12.44 3.88
CA GLU A 129 4.78 -13.78 3.72
C GLU A 129 4.63 -14.12 2.24
N PRO A 130 4.88 -15.38 1.82
CA PRO A 130 4.51 -15.85 0.50
C PRO A 130 3.00 -15.74 0.27
N PHE A 131 2.58 -15.60 -0.98
CA PHE A 131 1.16 -15.62 -1.31
C PHE A 131 0.57 -17.01 -0.99
N ASP A 132 -0.57 -17.00 -0.29
CA ASP A 132 -1.34 -18.20 0.05
C ASP A 132 -2.82 -17.95 -0.27
N LEU A 133 -3.33 -18.65 -1.26
CA LEU A 133 -4.73 -18.53 -1.67
C LEU A 133 -5.69 -18.95 -0.54
N ALA A 134 -5.28 -19.82 0.36
CA ALA A 134 -6.08 -20.23 1.52
C ALA A 134 -6.23 -19.12 2.57
N ASP A 135 -5.39 -18.06 2.50
CA ASP A 135 -5.46 -16.88 3.37
C ASP A 135 -6.15 -15.69 2.67
N VAL A 136 -7.00 -15.95 1.69
CA VAL A 136 -7.80 -14.93 1.01
C VAL A 136 -9.26 -15.16 1.34
N TYR A 137 -9.87 -14.21 2.06
CA TYR A 137 -11.26 -14.28 2.49
C TYR A 137 -12.06 -13.20 1.77
N PRO A 138 -12.97 -13.58 0.86
CA PRO A 138 -13.80 -12.61 0.13
C PRO A 138 -14.63 -11.74 1.08
N HIS A 139 -14.63 -10.43 0.81
CA HIS A 139 -15.40 -9.46 1.58
C HIS A 139 -15.63 -8.22 0.74
N THR A 140 -16.81 -8.10 0.15
CA THR A 140 -17.12 -7.02 -0.79
C THR A 140 -17.31 -5.69 -0.08
N LEU A 141 -16.55 -4.67 -0.48
CA LEU A 141 -16.65 -3.29 0.01
C LEU A 141 -17.07 -2.32 -1.09
N ILE A 142 -16.82 -2.65 -2.34
CA ILE A 142 -17.16 -1.85 -3.51
C ILE A 142 -17.88 -2.73 -4.53
#